data_856e299b2b6780cd4db3d631cc6986ac
#
_entry.id   856e299b2b6780cd4db3d631cc6986ac
#
_cell.length_a   1.000
_cell.length_b   1.000
_cell.length_c   1.000
_cell.angle_alpha   90.00
_cell.angle_beta   90.00
_cell.angle_gamma   90.00
#
_symmetry.space_group_name_H-M   'P 1'
#
loop_
_entity.id
_entity.type
_entity.pdbx_description
1 polymer ?
#
loop_
_entity_poly.entity_id
_entity_poly.type
_entity_poly.pdbx_seq_one_letter_code
_entity_poly.pdbx_strand_id
1 'polypeptide(L)'
;LAAKNINLSHIDVGGGLGVCYNDEKPPHPEQYAKAIADKLEGRDITLIFEPGRAIMANAGILVTEVEFLKSNEEFNFAIVDAAMNDLIRPSLYSAWQAIIPVEHRDAPTKVYDIVGPICETGDFLGKKRELAIEAGDLLAIRSSGAYGFTMSSNYNSRPRVAEIMVDGADVHVIRKRETIEQLWQGESLLP
;
A
#
# COMPACT_ATOMS: atom_id res chain seq x y z
N LEU A 1 -6.51 -38.26 0.26
CA LEU A 1 -7.95 -38.02 0.26
C LEU A 1 -8.69 -39.14 -0.50
N ALA A 2 -8.26 -39.50 -1.69
CA ALA A 2 -8.89 -40.57 -2.50
C ALA A 2 -8.95 -41.92 -1.73
N ALA A 3 -7.90 -42.27 -0.97
CA ALA A 3 -7.88 -43.47 -0.09
C ALA A 3 -8.94 -43.43 1.02
N LYS A 4 -9.60 -42.31 1.23
CA LYS A 4 -10.71 -42.10 2.17
C LYS A 4 -12.04 -41.83 1.46
N ASN A 5 -12.14 -42.14 0.16
CA ASN A 5 -13.29 -41.87 -0.69
C ASN A 5 -13.68 -40.38 -0.77
N ILE A 6 -12.71 -39.50 -0.58
CA ILE A 6 -12.90 -38.04 -0.73
C ILE A 6 -12.38 -37.64 -2.11
N ASN A 7 -13.31 -37.32 -2.99
CA ASN A 7 -12.99 -36.82 -4.34
C ASN A 7 -13.13 -35.29 -4.36
N LEU A 8 -12.06 -34.61 -4.79
CA LEU A 8 -12.05 -33.15 -4.94
C LEU A 8 -12.30 -32.80 -6.39
N SER A 9 -13.18 -31.85 -6.65
CA SER A 9 -13.39 -31.24 -7.97
C SER A 9 -12.64 -29.91 -8.12
N HIS A 10 -12.27 -29.28 -6.99
CA HIS A 10 -11.60 -27.98 -6.98
C HIS A 10 -10.49 -27.97 -5.94
N ILE A 11 -9.43 -27.24 -6.23
CA ILE A 11 -8.39 -26.89 -5.27
C ILE A 11 -8.15 -25.38 -5.38
N ASP A 12 -8.35 -24.67 -4.29
CA ASP A 12 -7.95 -23.29 -4.14
C ASP A 12 -6.54 -23.25 -3.54
N VAL A 13 -5.64 -22.63 -4.26
CA VAL A 13 -4.24 -22.44 -3.83
C VAL A 13 -4.02 -21.08 -3.18
N GLY A 14 -5.08 -20.30 -3.06
CA GLY A 14 -5.04 -18.95 -2.50
C GLY A 14 -4.29 -17.95 -3.38
N GLY A 15 -3.73 -16.93 -2.75
CA GLY A 15 -2.88 -15.92 -3.40
C GLY A 15 -1.42 -16.37 -3.48
N GLY A 16 -0.57 -15.69 -2.72
CA GLY A 16 0.86 -16.04 -2.56
C GLY A 16 1.78 -15.52 -3.65
N LEU A 17 1.28 -15.13 -4.83
CA LEU A 17 2.11 -14.51 -5.85
C LEU A 17 2.60 -13.13 -5.36
N GLY A 18 3.92 -12.98 -5.27
CA GLY A 18 4.58 -11.75 -4.82
C GLY A 18 4.57 -10.65 -5.88
N VAL A 19 4.94 -9.45 -5.45
CA VAL A 19 5.21 -8.29 -6.32
C VAL A 19 6.57 -7.69 -5.94
N CYS A 20 7.13 -6.91 -6.85
CA CYS A 20 8.35 -6.15 -6.57
C CYS A 20 7.98 -4.89 -5.78
N TYR A 21 8.47 -4.78 -4.55
CA TYR A 21 8.42 -3.57 -3.75
C TYR A 21 9.73 -2.79 -3.83
N ASN A 22 10.86 -3.49 -3.87
CA ASN A 22 12.21 -2.93 -3.93
C ASN A 22 13.02 -3.61 -5.04
N ASP A 23 13.60 -4.76 -4.74
CA ASP A 23 14.50 -5.54 -5.61
C ASP A 23 14.09 -7.02 -5.74
N GLU A 24 12.92 -7.36 -5.16
CA GLU A 24 12.39 -8.72 -5.26
C GLU A 24 12.09 -9.07 -6.73
N LYS A 25 12.32 -10.32 -7.06
CA LYS A 25 12.05 -10.89 -8.39
C LYS A 25 11.01 -11.99 -8.29
N PRO A 26 9.73 -11.67 -8.08
CA PRO A 26 8.68 -12.68 -8.05
C PRO A 26 8.60 -13.38 -9.40
N PRO A 27 8.16 -14.65 -9.44
CA PRO A 27 7.93 -15.33 -10.69
C PRO A 27 6.82 -14.61 -11.49
N HIS A 28 6.90 -14.69 -12.81
CA HIS A 28 5.80 -14.24 -13.67
C HIS A 28 4.54 -15.09 -13.40
N PRO A 29 3.32 -14.53 -13.49
CA PRO A 29 2.06 -15.25 -13.22
C PRO A 29 1.94 -16.59 -13.96
N GLU A 30 2.37 -16.65 -15.22
CA GLU A 30 2.38 -17.90 -16.01
C GLU A 30 3.29 -18.97 -15.40
N GLN A 31 4.48 -18.59 -14.90
CA GLN A 31 5.42 -19.50 -14.27
C GLN A 31 4.85 -20.05 -12.96
N TYR A 32 4.22 -19.18 -12.18
CA TYR A 32 3.56 -19.54 -10.94
C TYR A 32 2.40 -20.53 -11.18
N ALA A 33 1.50 -20.19 -12.12
CA ALA A 33 0.37 -21.04 -12.47
C ALA A 33 0.84 -22.41 -13.04
N LYS A 34 1.83 -22.41 -13.92
CA LYS A 34 2.39 -23.63 -14.50
C LYS A 34 3.02 -24.54 -13.42
N ALA A 35 3.79 -23.98 -12.50
CA ALA A 35 4.45 -24.77 -11.45
C ALA A 35 3.44 -25.49 -10.54
N ILE A 36 2.23 -24.97 -10.39
CA ILE A 36 1.15 -25.61 -9.64
C ILE A 36 0.41 -26.61 -10.52
N ALA A 37 0.08 -26.25 -11.74
CA ALA A 37 -0.61 -27.12 -12.68
C ALA A 37 0.17 -28.42 -12.96
N ASP A 38 1.50 -28.32 -13.16
CA ASP A 38 2.37 -29.46 -13.41
C ASP A 38 2.32 -30.51 -12.24
N LYS A 39 2.07 -30.07 -11.00
CA LYS A 39 1.93 -30.97 -9.83
C LYS A 39 0.60 -31.70 -9.79
N LEU A 40 -0.37 -31.25 -10.54
CA LEU A 40 -1.74 -31.78 -10.61
C LEU A 40 -2.06 -32.42 -11.95
N GLU A 41 -1.04 -32.59 -12.80
CA GLU A 41 -1.18 -33.21 -14.11
C GLU A 41 -1.86 -34.59 -13.99
N GLY A 42 -2.78 -34.88 -14.90
CA GLY A 42 -3.55 -36.13 -14.93
C GLY A 42 -4.69 -36.21 -13.91
N ARG A 43 -4.98 -35.12 -13.20
CA ARG A 43 -6.13 -35.01 -12.29
C ARG A 43 -7.22 -34.14 -12.90
N ASP A 44 -8.47 -34.60 -12.82
CA ASP A 44 -9.65 -33.80 -13.22
C ASP A 44 -10.05 -32.87 -12.07
N ILE A 45 -9.30 -31.76 -11.94
CA ILE A 45 -9.44 -30.79 -10.84
C ILE A 45 -9.38 -29.39 -11.42
N THR A 46 -10.32 -28.54 -11.01
CA THR A 46 -10.28 -27.10 -11.30
C THR A 46 -9.38 -26.39 -10.27
N LEU A 47 -8.42 -25.59 -10.76
CA LEU A 47 -7.56 -24.75 -9.92
C LEU A 47 -8.18 -23.37 -9.75
N ILE A 48 -8.21 -22.89 -8.51
CA ILE A 48 -8.64 -21.54 -8.16
C ILE A 48 -7.41 -20.80 -7.60
N PHE A 49 -7.24 -19.53 -8.03
CA PHE A 49 -6.17 -18.65 -7.59
C PHE A 49 -6.78 -17.32 -7.11
N GLU A 50 -6.21 -16.76 -6.05
CA GLU A 50 -6.65 -15.49 -5.45
C GLU A 50 -5.51 -14.46 -5.38
N PRO A 51 -4.88 -14.07 -6.51
CA PRO A 51 -3.63 -13.29 -6.53
C PRO A 51 -3.88 -11.79 -6.32
N GLY A 52 -4.68 -11.38 -5.34
CA GLY A 52 -5.11 -10.00 -5.10
C GLY A 52 -3.94 -9.01 -5.04
N ARG A 53 -2.85 -9.36 -4.33
CA ARG A 53 -1.65 -8.53 -4.26
C ARG A 53 -1.03 -8.33 -5.65
N ALA A 54 -0.86 -9.40 -6.41
CA ALA A 54 -0.21 -9.34 -7.72
C ALA A 54 -1.04 -8.51 -8.73
N ILE A 55 -2.36 -8.48 -8.57
CA ILE A 55 -3.26 -7.68 -9.42
C ILE A 55 -3.18 -6.21 -9.06
N MET A 56 -3.22 -5.86 -7.75
CA MET A 56 -3.50 -4.50 -7.32
C MET A 56 -2.30 -3.71 -6.79
N ALA A 57 -1.29 -4.37 -6.22
CA ALA A 57 -0.26 -3.64 -5.46
C ALA A 57 0.43 -2.56 -6.32
N ASN A 58 0.97 -2.95 -7.46
CA ASN A 58 1.73 -2.04 -8.33
C ASN A 58 0.83 -1.15 -9.21
N ALA A 59 -0.49 -1.35 -9.19
CA ALA A 59 -1.45 -0.52 -9.91
C ALA A 59 -1.80 0.78 -9.15
N GLY A 60 -1.39 0.93 -7.88
CA GLY A 60 -1.72 2.10 -7.09
C GLY A 60 -0.53 2.72 -6.36
N ILE A 61 -0.61 4.02 -6.19
CA ILE A 61 0.31 4.83 -5.39
C ILE A 61 -0.48 5.62 -4.34
N LEU A 62 0.17 5.97 -3.22
CA LEU A 62 -0.32 7.00 -2.32
C LEU A 62 0.49 8.27 -2.59
N VAL A 63 -0.19 9.35 -2.90
CA VAL A 63 0.43 10.68 -3.07
C VAL A 63 0.30 11.43 -1.74
N THR A 64 1.39 12.08 -1.33
CA THR A 64 1.44 12.86 -0.09
C THR A 64 2.32 14.09 -0.28
N GLU A 65 2.00 15.18 0.41
CA GLU A 65 2.76 16.42 0.39
C GLU A 65 3.74 16.48 1.58
N VAL A 66 4.92 17.01 1.35
CA VAL A 66 5.91 17.33 2.39
C VAL A 66 5.51 18.65 3.04
N GLU A 67 4.94 18.59 4.23
CA GLU A 67 4.53 19.77 4.99
C GLU A 67 5.73 20.50 5.60
N PHE A 68 6.64 19.74 6.23
CA PHE A 68 7.79 20.29 6.94
C PHE A 68 9.00 19.37 6.81
N LEU A 69 10.19 20.00 6.76
CA LEU A 69 11.47 19.33 6.96
C LEU A 69 12.05 19.74 8.32
N LYS A 70 12.37 18.74 9.13
CA LYS A 70 12.98 18.94 10.45
C LYS A 70 14.29 18.15 10.52
N SER A 71 15.37 18.82 10.87
CA SER A 71 16.69 18.19 11.04
C SER A 71 17.23 18.48 12.43
N ASN A 72 17.89 17.50 13.00
CA ASN A 72 18.75 17.64 14.18
C ASN A 72 20.13 17.02 13.86
N GLU A 73 21.00 16.88 14.87
CA GLU A 73 22.36 16.38 14.70
C GLU A 73 22.40 14.91 14.19
N GLU A 74 21.35 14.12 14.48
CA GLU A 74 21.33 12.67 14.20
C GLU A 74 20.35 12.29 13.11
N PHE A 75 19.23 13.00 12.96
CA PHE A 75 18.11 12.61 12.11
C PHE A 75 17.55 13.76 11.28
N ASN A 76 17.10 13.42 10.06
CA ASN A 76 16.25 14.30 9.27
C ASN A 76 14.88 13.66 9.12
N PHE A 77 13.84 14.43 9.39
CA PHE A 77 12.45 14.04 9.21
C PHE A 77 11.83 14.85 8.09
N ALA A 78 11.10 14.16 7.21
CA ALA A 78 10.13 14.78 6.32
C ALA A 78 8.74 14.46 6.87
N ILE A 79 8.07 15.47 7.41
CA ILE A 79 6.72 15.37 7.93
C ILE A 79 5.78 15.60 6.76
N VAL A 80 4.91 14.61 6.52
CA VAL A 80 3.99 14.62 5.39
C VAL A 80 2.53 14.62 5.85
N ASP A 81 1.60 14.95 4.96
CA ASP A 81 0.16 14.98 5.27
C ASP A 81 -0.49 13.60 5.34
N ALA A 82 0.08 12.58 4.69
CA ALA A 82 -0.34 11.19 4.87
C ALA A 82 0.20 10.61 6.18
N ALA A 83 -0.46 9.56 6.68
CA ALA A 83 -0.11 8.93 7.94
C ALA A 83 -0.34 7.42 7.92
N MET A 84 0.00 6.76 9.04
CA MET A 84 -0.22 5.33 9.22
C MET A 84 -1.69 4.93 9.07
N ASN A 85 -2.65 5.82 9.30
CA ASN A 85 -4.07 5.55 9.07
C ASN A 85 -4.42 5.41 7.58
N ASP A 86 -3.65 6.03 6.69
CA ASP A 86 -3.82 5.93 5.24
C ASP A 86 -3.08 4.72 4.67
N LEU A 87 -1.88 4.43 5.19
CA LEU A 87 -1.03 3.33 4.77
C LEU A 87 -0.36 2.67 5.99
N ILE A 88 -1.02 1.68 6.56
CA ILE A 88 -0.59 1.05 7.82
C ILE A 88 0.60 0.09 7.67
N ARG A 89 0.85 -0.43 6.46
CA ARG A 89 1.81 -1.53 6.25
C ARG A 89 3.24 -1.24 6.71
N PRO A 90 3.83 -0.05 6.52
CA PRO A 90 5.15 0.28 7.06
C PRO A 90 5.20 0.15 8.58
N SER A 91 4.21 0.67 9.29
CA SER A 91 4.12 0.63 10.76
C SER A 91 3.84 -0.77 11.28
N LEU A 92 2.87 -1.48 10.69
CA LEU A 92 2.38 -2.77 11.19
C LEU A 92 3.33 -3.93 10.90
N TYR A 93 3.95 -3.92 9.70
CA TYR A 93 4.74 -5.06 9.21
C TYR A 93 6.19 -4.70 8.93
N SER A 94 6.63 -3.47 9.24
CA SER A 94 7.92 -2.95 8.79
C SER A 94 8.10 -3.10 7.27
N ALA A 95 6.98 -3.02 6.53
CA ALA A 95 6.97 -3.21 5.09
C ALA A 95 7.72 -2.06 4.40
N TRP A 96 8.65 -2.42 3.52
CA TRP A 96 9.32 -1.45 2.69
C TRP A 96 8.46 -1.16 1.46
N GLN A 97 8.29 0.13 1.13
CA GLN A 97 7.67 0.61 -0.10
C GLN A 97 8.53 1.74 -0.66
N ALA A 98 8.72 1.78 -1.97
CA ALA A 98 9.50 2.85 -2.60
C ALA A 98 8.77 4.18 -2.42
N ILE A 99 9.50 5.20 -1.99
CA ILE A 99 9.02 6.58 -1.88
C ILE A 99 9.88 7.41 -2.83
N ILE A 100 9.25 8.07 -3.77
CA ILE A 100 9.92 8.88 -4.79
C ILE A 100 9.28 10.26 -4.86
N PRO A 101 10.05 11.32 -5.16
CA PRO A 101 9.46 12.61 -5.52
C PRO A 101 8.63 12.47 -6.80
N VAL A 102 7.50 13.18 -6.86
CA VAL A 102 6.67 13.24 -8.08
C VAL A 102 7.40 14.04 -9.15
N GLU A 103 8.06 15.11 -8.74
CA GLU A 103 8.90 15.92 -9.60
C GLU A 103 10.37 15.73 -9.22
N HIS A 104 11.22 15.46 -10.22
CA HIS A 104 12.65 15.30 -9.98
C HIS A 104 13.30 16.64 -9.66
N ARG A 105 14.11 16.68 -8.62
CA ARG A 105 14.90 17.84 -8.23
C ARG A 105 16.39 17.51 -8.42
N ASP A 106 17.08 18.32 -9.19
CA ASP A 106 18.53 18.24 -9.34
C ASP A 106 19.22 18.99 -8.18
N ALA A 107 19.29 18.32 -7.04
CA ALA A 107 19.87 18.82 -5.81
C ALA A 107 20.51 17.68 -5.00
N PRO A 108 21.44 17.97 -4.08
CA PRO A 108 22.01 16.96 -3.19
C PRO A 108 20.92 16.26 -2.35
N THR A 109 20.98 14.95 -2.31
CA THR A 109 20.07 14.15 -1.49
C THR A 109 20.47 14.21 -0.01
N LYS A 110 19.48 14.02 0.86
CA LYS A 110 19.66 13.76 2.28
C LYS A 110 18.86 12.51 2.66
N VAL A 111 19.26 11.87 3.75
CA VAL A 111 18.53 10.72 4.29
C VAL A 111 17.44 11.21 5.23
N TYR A 112 16.19 10.84 4.96
CA TYR A 112 15.01 11.21 5.75
C TYR A 112 14.27 10.00 6.28
N ASP A 113 13.69 10.15 7.47
CA ASP A 113 12.55 9.35 7.89
C ASP A 113 11.28 10.11 7.49
N ILE A 114 10.39 9.45 6.74
CA ILE A 114 9.13 10.00 6.26
C ILE A 114 8.07 9.66 7.31
N VAL A 115 7.54 10.67 7.98
CA VAL A 115 6.66 10.53 9.13
C VAL A 115 5.36 11.31 8.92
N GLY A 116 4.27 10.78 9.46
CA GLY A 116 2.97 11.43 9.42
C GLY A 116 2.73 12.37 10.62
N PRO A 117 1.53 12.99 10.69
CA PRO A 117 1.16 13.94 11.74
C PRO A 117 0.49 13.29 12.95
N ILE A 118 0.35 11.96 13.00
CA ILE A 118 -0.31 11.27 14.12
C ILE A 118 0.61 11.26 15.34
N CYS A 119 0.05 11.51 16.51
CA CYS A 119 0.77 11.46 17.79
C CYS A 119 1.00 9.99 18.22
N GLU A 120 1.78 9.27 17.42
CA GLU A 120 2.11 7.86 17.58
C GLU A 120 3.54 7.61 17.11
N THR A 121 4.35 6.95 17.92
CA THR A 121 5.75 6.63 17.58
C THR A 121 5.86 5.77 16.31
N GLY A 122 4.82 4.97 16.05
CA GLY A 122 4.72 4.14 14.86
C GLY A 122 4.31 4.88 13.59
N ASP A 123 4.01 6.19 13.64
CA ASP A 123 3.55 6.93 12.46
C ASP A 123 4.68 7.29 11.51
N PHE A 124 5.14 6.29 10.77
CA PHE A 124 6.09 6.46 9.68
C PHE A 124 5.63 5.71 8.43
N LEU A 125 5.96 6.29 7.28
CA LEU A 125 5.69 5.71 5.95
C LEU A 125 6.94 5.11 5.34
N GLY A 126 8.12 5.54 5.80
CA GLY A 126 9.39 4.97 5.39
C GLY A 126 10.56 5.56 6.18
N LYS A 127 11.54 4.73 6.48
CA LYS A 127 12.75 5.13 7.20
C LYS A 127 13.95 5.12 6.29
N LYS A 128 14.91 6.04 6.54
CA LYS A 128 16.19 6.15 5.85
C LYS A 128 16.04 6.25 4.33
N ARG A 129 15.18 7.17 3.87
CA ARG A 129 14.97 7.43 2.44
C ARG A 129 15.92 8.52 1.97
N GLU A 130 16.69 8.22 0.94
CA GLU A 130 17.61 9.18 0.31
C GLU A 130 16.85 9.98 -0.74
N LEU A 131 16.57 11.25 -0.46
CA LEU A 131 15.71 12.11 -1.27
C LEU A 131 16.28 13.53 -1.38
N ALA A 132 16.05 14.17 -2.53
CA ALA A 132 16.25 15.59 -2.74
C ALA A 132 14.87 16.27 -2.74
N ILE A 133 14.45 16.82 -1.60
CA ILE A 133 13.10 17.35 -1.37
C ILE A 133 13.11 18.65 -0.57
N GLU A 134 12.04 19.42 -0.74
CA GLU A 134 11.71 20.62 0.03
C GLU A 134 10.27 20.55 0.53
N ALA A 135 9.90 21.43 1.46
CA ALA A 135 8.50 21.58 1.88
C ALA A 135 7.65 22.03 0.67
N GLY A 136 6.46 21.43 0.54
CA GLY A 136 5.57 21.59 -0.61
C GLY A 136 5.77 20.57 -1.73
N ASP A 137 6.87 19.79 -1.72
CA ASP A 137 7.07 18.74 -2.71
C ASP A 137 6.07 17.59 -2.50
N LEU A 138 5.62 17.00 -3.62
CA LEU A 138 4.80 15.80 -3.60
C LEU A 138 5.66 14.54 -3.67
N LEU A 139 5.33 13.57 -2.84
CA LEU A 139 5.92 12.25 -2.84
C LEU A 139 4.90 11.22 -3.29
N ALA A 140 5.35 10.22 -4.04
CA ALA A 140 4.58 9.04 -4.39
C ALA A 140 5.12 7.82 -3.64
N ILE A 141 4.27 7.20 -2.80
CA ILE A 141 4.55 5.92 -2.15
C ILE A 141 4.02 4.83 -3.07
N ARG A 142 4.92 4.07 -3.68
CA ARG A 142 4.61 3.09 -4.70
C ARG A 142 4.03 1.80 -4.11
N SER A 143 3.40 1.00 -4.98
CA SER A 143 2.86 -0.32 -4.63
C SER A 143 1.83 -0.27 -3.48
N SER A 144 1.03 0.79 -3.45
CA SER A 144 -0.01 1.05 -2.44
C SER A 144 -1.40 0.57 -2.84
N GLY A 145 -1.57 0.01 -4.06
CA GLY A 145 -2.87 -0.42 -4.57
C GLY A 145 -3.47 -1.63 -3.85
N ALA A 146 -2.64 -2.51 -3.28
CA ALA A 146 -3.10 -3.59 -2.41
C ALA A 146 -2.77 -3.27 -0.95
N TYR A 147 -3.76 -3.46 -0.08
CA TYR A 147 -3.63 -3.26 1.38
C TYR A 147 -3.26 -1.81 1.77
N GLY A 148 -3.47 -0.84 0.89
CA GLY A 148 -3.47 0.58 1.19
C GLY A 148 -4.85 0.99 1.74
N PHE A 149 -5.74 1.49 0.88
CA PHE A 149 -7.06 1.97 1.29
C PHE A 149 -7.88 0.92 2.06
N THR A 150 -7.84 -0.36 1.66
CA THR A 150 -8.62 -1.43 2.32
C THR A 150 -8.20 -1.69 3.77
N MET A 151 -6.98 -1.32 4.16
CA MET A 151 -6.50 -1.38 5.55
C MET A 151 -6.46 0.00 6.21
N SER A 152 -6.88 1.05 5.52
CA SER A 152 -6.97 2.39 6.10
C SER A 152 -8.02 2.46 7.20
N SER A 153 -7.87 3.43 8.07
CA SER A 153 -8.75 3.62 9.22
C SER A 153 -8.98 5.10 9.52
N ASN A 154 -9.88 5.36 10.44
CA ASN A 154 -10.08 6.69 11.01
C ASN A 154 -9.27 6.90 12.30
N TYR A 155 -8.16 6.16 12.46
CA TYR A 155 -7.30 6.33 13.63
C TYR A 155 -6.93 7.79 13.82
N ASN A 156 -6.94 8.23 15.08
CA ASN A 156 -6.72 9.62 15.48
C ASN A 156 -7.72 10.61 14.85
N SER A 157 -8.97 10.15 14.62
CA SER A 157 -10.09 10.92 14.04
C SER A 157 -9.75 11.56 12.67
N ARG A 158 -8.93 10.88 11.87
CA ARG A 158 -8.58 11.34 10.52
C ARG A 158 -9.54 10.77 9.48
N PRO A 159 -10.12 11.62 8.60
CA PRO A 159 -10.86 11.15 7.44
C PRO A 159 -9.98 10.34 6.49
N ARG A 160 -10.54 9.28 5.90
CA ARG A 160 -9.85 8.52 4.86
C ARG A 160 -9.74 9.32 3.56
N VAL A 161 -8.65 9.11 2.84
CA VAL A 161 -8.32 9.81 1.60
C VAL A 161 -9.30 9.47 0.46
N ALA A 162 -9.32 10.31 -0.58
CA ALA A 162 -10.00 9.99 -1.83
C ALA A 162 -9.25 8.86 -2.58
N GLU A 163 -10.00 8.10 -3.41
CA GLU A 163 -9.40 7.21 -4.41
C GLU A 163 -9.68 7.75 -5.81
N ILE A 164 -8.63 7.88 -6.58
CA ILE A 164 -8.64 8.42 -7.94
C ILE A 164 -8.16 7.32 -8.89
N MET A 165 -8.93 7.06 -9.93
CA MET A 165 -8.53 6.19 -11.03
C MET A 165 -8.09 7.03 -12.21
N VAL A 166 -6.96 6.64 -12.82
CA VAL A 166 -6.44 7.26 -14.04
C VAL A 166 -6.50 6.21 -15.16
N ASP A 167 -7.16 6.55 -16.25
CA ASP A 167 -7.24 5.75 -17.47
C ASP A 167 -6.74 6.60 -18.66
N GLY A 168 -5.50 6.37 -19.05
CA GLY A 168 -4.83 7.21 -20.03
C GLY A 168 -4.73 8.67 -19.57
N ALA A 169 -5.47 9.57 -20.19
CA ALA A 169 -5.56 10.99 -19.82
C ALA A 169 -6.78 11.32 -18.93
N ASP A 170 -7.68 10.38 -18.74
CA ASP A 170 -8.90 10.60 -17.99
C ASP A 170 -8.70 10.33 -16.49
N VAL A 171 -9.28 11.21 -15.66
CA VAL A 171 -9.15 11.18 -14.21
C VAL A 171 -10.55 11.03 -13.59
N HIS A 172 -10.74 9.97 -12.82
CA HIS A 172 -12.03 9.63 -12.22
C HIS A 172 -11.93 9.57 -10.70
N VAL A 173 -12.76 10.34 -10.01
CA VAL A 173 -12.93 10.18 -8.55
C VAL A 173 -13.82 8.97 -8.30
N ILE A 174 -13.21 7.81 -8.01
CA ILE A 174 -13.94 6.56 -7.75
C ILE A 174 -14.41 6.47 -6.29
N ARG A 175 -13.76 7.21 -5.39
CA ARG A 175 -14.19 7.40 -4.00
C ARG A 175 -13.88 8.83 -3.56
N LYS A 176 -14.89 9.51 -3.04
CA LYS A 176 -14.71 10.84 -2.44
C LYS A 176 -13.91 10.73 -1.13
N ARG A 177 -13.14 11.77 -0.80
CA ARG A 177 -12.54 11.92 0.54
C ARG A 177 -13.67 11.95 1.59
N GLU A 178 -13.45 11.28 2.71
CA GLU A 178 -14.36 11.40 3.86
C GLU A 178 -14.36 12.83 4.40
N THR A 179 -15.51 13.25 4.93
CA THR A 179 -15.63 14.51 5.66
C THR A 179 -15.55 14.25 7.17
N ILE A 180 -15.23 15.29 7.93
CA ILE A 180 -15.20 15.21 9.39
C ILE A 180 -16.57 14.77 9.95
N GLU A 181 -17.67 15.26 9.37
CA GLU A 181 -19.03 14.90 9.78
C GLU A 181 -19.32 13.40 9.63
N GLN A 182 -18.74 12.76 8.65
CA GLN A 182 -18.92 11.32 8.43
C GLN A 182 -18.30 10.47 9.53
N LEU A 183 -17.34 11.00 10.30
CA LEU A 183 -16.71 10.28 11.41
C LEU A 183 -17.69 9.97 12.54
N TRP A 184 -18.68 10.82 12.77
CA TRP A 184 -19.70 10.66 13.82
C TRP A 184 -21.12 10.51 13.31
N GLN A 185 -21.32 10.29 12.02
CA GLN A 185 -22.64 10.19 11.39
C GLN A 185 -23.56 9.15 12.04
N GLY A 186 -22.97 8.12 12.68
CA GLY A 186 -23.70 7.07 13.39
C GLY A 186 -23.95 7.35 14.87
N GLU A 187 -23.52 8.49 15.41
CA GLU A 187 -23.62 8.82 16.83
C GLU A 187 -24.91 9.57 17.15
N SER A 188 -25.37 9.43 18.38
CA SER A 188 -26.52 10.19 18.90
C SER A 188 -26.25 10.67 20.32
N LEU A 189 -26.82 11.80 20.68
CA LEU A 189 -26.79 12.28 22.06
C LEU A 189 -27.58 11.35 22.96
N LEU A 190 -27.16 11.21 24.19
CA LEU A 190 -27.95 10.54 25.23
C LEU A 190 -29.23 11.35 25.48
N PRO A 191 -30.36 10.67 25.79
CA PRO A 191 -31.63 11.35 26.12
C PRO A 191 -31.54 12.18 27.40
#